data_de47355e6755c09b3954bd287ab7e054
#
_entry.id   de47355e6755c09b3954bd287ab7e054
#
_cell.length_a   1.000
_cell.length_b   1.000
_cell.length_c   1.000
_cell.angle_alpha   90.00
_cell.angle_beta   90.00
_cell.angle_gamma   90.00
#
_symmetry.space_group_name_H-M   'P 1'
#
loop_
_entity.id
_entity.type
_entity.pdbx_description
1 polymer ?
#
loop_
_entity_poly.entity_id
_entity_poly.type
_entity_poly.pdbx_seq_one_letter_code
_entity_poly.pdbx_strand_id
1 'polypeptide(L)'
;MSKYREVYNDIKEKINNGQLQTGTFLESESDLANKYSYSKDTIRKALSMLELDGYIQKIKGKNSLILENGRMKNSLLTEIRTSQELDLGKTYDTKTHLISLYIIQGQEDIMNIFNVKEDKDFYKVVRNRSINGENLEYDVLYFDRKIVPFLNKNIVEKSIYEYLEKELNLKISHSRREIKFRYATEKEKENMDLGEYNMVIVIESHTYLSNGCLFQYGTTTYRPDKFTFTTIAKR
;
A
#
# COMPACT_ATOMS: atom_id res chain seq x y z
N MET A 1 12.35 -13.34 6.90
CA MET A 1 12.32 -11.85 6.93
C MET A 1 13.76 -11.36 7.16
N SER A 2 14.19 -10.22 6.60
CA SER A 2 15.55 -9.72 6.86
C SER A 2 15.62 -9.07 8.26
N LYS A 3 16.74 -9.26 8.96
CA LYS A 3 16.96 -8.80 10.36
C LYS A 3 16.63 -7.32 10.58
N TYR A 4 16.99 -6.44 9.64
CA TYR A 4 16.67 -5.00 9.77
C TYR A 4 15.19 -4.69 9.63
N ARG A 5 14.42 -5.50 8.85
CA ARG A 5 12.96 -5.35 8.75
C ARG A 5 12.24 -5.80 10.01
N GLU A 6 12.78 -6.79 10.70
CA GLU A 6 12.27 -7.23 12.00
C GLU A 6 12.37 -6.12 13.03
N VAL A 7 13.55 -5.50 13.17
CA VAL A 7 13.77 -4.34 14.05
C VAL A 7 12.88 -3.16 13.66
N TYR A 8 12.79 -2.86 12.36
CA TYR A 8 11.93 -1.79 11.84
C TYR A 8 10.46 -2.01 12.24
N ASN A 9 9.94 -3.21 12.01
CA ASN A 9 8.53 -3.53 12.30
C ASN A 9 8.24 -3.49 13.80
N ASP A 10 9.11 -4.03 14.64
CA ASP A 10 8.94 -4.05 16.09
C ASP A 10 8.94 -2.62 16.68
N ILE A 11 9.89 -1.77 16.28
CA ILE A 11 9.93 -0.37 16.74
C ILE A 11 8.70 0.40 16.22
N LYS A 12 8.34 0.23 14.96
CA LYS A 12 7.14 0.83 14.35
C LYS A 12 5.87 0.45 15.11
N GLU A 13 5.71 -0.82 15.44
CA GLU A 13 4.56 -1.31 16.19
C GLU A 13 4.52 -0.70 17.60
N LYS A 14 5.65 -0.64 18.30
CA LYS A 14 5.76 -0.02 19.63
C LYS A 14 5.45 1.48 19.64
N ILE A 15 5.79 2.20 18.58
CA ILE A 15 5.40 3.60 18.41
C ILE A 15 3.88 3.70 18.15
N ASN A 16 3.35 2.87 17.27
CA ASN A 16 1.94 2.90 16.89
C ASN A 16 0.98 2.52 18.05
N ASN A 17 1.38 1.61 18.91
CA ASN A 17 0.60 1.19 20.07
C ASN A 17 0.87 2.03 21.35
N GLY A 18 1.74 3.06 21.24
CA GLY A 18 2.04 3.98 22.35
C GLY A 18 3.01 3.44 23.41
N GLN A 19 3.60 2.26 23.23
CA GLN A 19 4.65 1.75 24.13
C GLN A 19 5.93 2.60 24.07
N LEU A 20 6.21 3.16 22.91
CA LEU A 20 7.24 4.18 22.72
C LEU A 20 6.55 5.53 22.52
N GLN A 21 6.74 6.42 23.48
CA GLN A 21 6.05 7.72 23.50
C GLN A 21 6.66 8.70 22.51
N THR A 22 5.84 9.43 21.80
CA THR A 22 6.25 10.53 20.93
C THR A 22 6.91 11.66 21.73
N GLY A 23 7.88 12.32 21.13
CA GLY A 23 8.66 13.36 21.81
C GLY A 23 9.76 12.84 22.75
N THR A 24 9.88 11.51 22.91
CA THR A 24 10.97 10.86 23.65
C THR A 24 12.05 10.33 22.70
N PHE A 25 13.19 9.91 23.25
CA PHE A 25 14.29 9.35 22.48
C PHE A 25 14.29 7.84 22.52
N LEU A 26 14.65 7.21 21.38
CA LEU A 26 14.97 5.78 21.34
C LEU A 26 16.24 5.50 22.15
N GLU A 27 16.41 4.24 22.49
CA GLU A 27 17.70 3.71 23.00
C GLU A 27 18.81 3.98 21.98
N SER A 28 20.09 3.99 22.44
CA SER A 28 21.22 4.18 21.54
C SER A 28 21.36 3.04 20.52
N GLU A 29 22.05 3.28 19.39
CA GLU A 29 22.33 2.23 18.40
C GLU A 29 23.03 1.03 19.04
N SER A 30 23.87 1.25 20.05
CA SER A 30 24.59 0.20 20.77
C SER A 30 23.64 -0.62 21.65
N ASP A 31 22.75 0.04 22.39
CA ASP A 31 21.77 -0.62 23.24
C ASP A 31 20.77 -1.43 22.41
N LEU A 32 20.30 -0.85 21.30
CA LEU A 32 19.44 -1.55 20.35
C LEU A 32 20.16 -2.77 19.73
N ALA A 33 21.45 -2.63 19.38
CA ALA A 33 22.23 -3.76 18.86
C ALA A 33 22.33 -4.91 19.86
N ASN A 34 22.54 -4.59 21.14
CA ASN A 34 22.55 -5.57 22.22
C ASN A 34 21.17 -6.19 22.44
N LYS A 35 20.13 -5.37 22.49
CA LYS A 35 18.73 -5.79 22.74
C LYS A 35 18.21 -6.77 21.70
N TYR A 36 18.48 -6.47 20.40
CA TYR A 36 18.05 -7.32 19.30
C TYR A 36 19.07 -8.41 18.94
N SER A 37 20.26 -8.40 19.54
CA SER A 37 21.37 -9.30 19.20
C SER A 37 21.76 -9.23 17.71
N TYR A 38 21.75 -8.01 17.15
CA TYR A 38 22.10 -7.72 15.76
C TYR A 38 23.27 -6.73 15.66
N SER A 39 23.94 -6.71 14.49
CA SER A 39 25.00 -5.75 14.24
C SER A 39 24.50 -4.30 14.22
N LYS A 40 25.36 -3.35 14.58
CA LYS A 40 25.05 -1.90 14.50
C LYS A 40 24.60 -1.48 13.10
N ASP A 41 25.15 -2.08 12.03
CA ASP A 41 24.75 -1.77 10.65
C ASP A 41 23.31 -2.23 10.35
N THR A 42 22.89 -3.37 10.93
CA THR A 42 21.50 -3.82 10.86
C THR A 42 20.55 -2.82 11.54
N ILE A 43 20.92 -2.34 12.74
CA ILE A 43 20.18 -1.32 13.47
C ILE A 43 20.14 0.00 12.69
N ARG A 44 21.29 0.49 12.21
CA ARG A 44 21.34 1.73 11.40
C ARG A 44 20.44 1.67 10.18
N LYS A 45 20.39 0.53 9.50
CA LYS A 45 19.51 0.33 8.34
C LYS A 45 18.03 0.40 8.74
N ALA A 46 17.67 -0.24 9.86
CA ALA A 46 16.30 -0.17 10.38
C ALA A 46 15.91 1.27 10.78
N LEU A 47 16.80 1.96 11.53
CA LEU A 47 16.58 3.35 11.93
C LEU A 47 16.52 4.31 10.74
N SER A 48 17.30 4.07 9.68
CA SER A 48 17.22 4.87 8.46
C SER A 48 15.89 4.70 7.73
N MET A 49 15.32 3.50 7.76
CA MET A 49 13.96 3.27 7.23
C MET A 49 12.88 3.95 8.09
N LEU A 50 12.98 3.85 9.43
CA LEU A 50 12.07 4.55 10.35
C LEU A 50 12.14 6.07 10.17
N GLU A 51 13.35 6.62 9.91
CA GLU A 51 13.53 8.04 9.63
C GLU A 51 12.96 8.44 8.26
N LEU A 52 13.15 7.59 7.24
CA LEU A 52 12.58 7.82 5.91
C LEU A 52 11.04 7.85 5.97
N ASP A 53 10.46 6.94 6.75
CA ASP A 53 9.01 6.82 6.94
C ASP A 53 8.49 7.80 8.01
N GLY A 54 9.36 8.63 8.60
CA GLY A 54 8.99 9.71 9.51
C GLY A 54 8.59 9.29 10.91
N TYR A 55 8.90 8.07 11.32
CA TYR A 55 8.68 7.61 12.70
C TYR A 55 9.67 8.23 13.69
N ILE A 56 10.88 8.52 13.22
CA ILE A 56 11.94 9.10 14.03
C ILE A 56 12.70 10.19 13.27
N GLN A 57 13.41 11.03 14.02
CA GLN A 57 14.39 11.97 13.50
C GLN A 57 15.75 11.70 14.13
N LYS A 58 16.77 11.47 13.29
CA LYS A 58 18.16 11.37 13.75
C LYS A 58 18.69 12.78 14.07
N ILE A 59 19.20 12.94 15.28
CA ILE A 59 19.80 14.19 15.73
C ILE A 59 21.30 13.96 15.92
N LYS A 60 22.14 14.80 15.29
CA LYS A 60 23.59 14.67 15.40
C LYS A 60 24.04 14.75 16.87
N GLY A 61 24.75 13.73 17.33
CA GLY A 61 25.26 13.64 18.71
C GLY A 61 24.24 13.24 19.76
N LYS A 62 23.00 12.87 19.36
CA LYS A 62 21.95 12.40 20.26
C LYS A 62 21.32 11.12 19.71
N ASN A 63 20.54 10.45 20.56
CA ASN A 63 19.68 9.36 20.14
C ASN A 63 18.58 9.85 19.19
N SER A 64 17.95 8.92 18.45
CA SER A 64 16.85 9.25 17.55
C SER A 64 15.61 9.68 18.32
N LEU A 65 15.06 10.85 17.97
CA LEU A 65 13.83 11.37 18.54
C LEU A 65 12.63 10.66 17.90
N ILE A 66 11.69 10.20 18.70
CA ILE A 66 10.42 9.65 18.22
C ILE A 66 9.51 10.82 17.86
N LEU A 67 9.12 10.87 16.58
CA LEU A 67 8.25 11.93 16.08
C LEU A 67 6.80 11.66 16.44
N GLU A 68 6.04 12.73 16.58
CA GLU A 68 4.59 12.64 16.64
C GLU A 68 4.09 12.17 15.26
N ASN A 69 3.97 10.88 15.12
CA ASN A 69 3.24 10.32 14.01
C ASN A 69 1.75 10.54 14.30
N GLY A 70 1.23 11.65 13.87
CA GLY A 70 -0.20 11.67 13.58
C GLY A 70 -0.43 10.50 12.65
N ARG A 71 -0.90 9.36 13.23
CA ARG A 71 -1.09 8.04 12.60
C ARG A 71 -0.99 8.16 11.11
N MET A 72 0.16 7.76 10.52
CA MET A 72 0.32 7.82 9.07
C MET A 72 -0.80 6.98 8.46
N LYS A 73 -1.94 7.60 8.23
CA LYS A 73 -3.09 7.00 7.53
C LYS A 73 -2.75 6.66 6.07
N ASN A 74 -1.49 6.85 5.67
CA ASN A 74 -1.01 6.77 4.28
C ASN A 74 -0.10 5.61 3.97
N SER A 75 -0.14 4.54 4.75
CA SER A 75 0.52 3.29 4.35
C SER A 75 0.07 2.82 2.96
N LEU A 76 -1.14 3.22 2.53
CA LEU A 76 -1.66 3.02 1.17
C LEU A 76 -0.79 3.66 0.07
N LEU A 77 -0.01 4.71 0.38
CA LEU A 77 0.82 5.39 -0.61
C LEU A 77 2.30 5.01 -0.51
N THR A 78 2.77 4.64 0.66
CA THR A 78 4.19 4.32 0.91
C THR A 78 4.49 2.83 0.81
N GLU A 79 3.50 1.96 0.99
CA GLU A 79 3.68 0.52 0.94
C GLU A 79 2.75 -0.10 -0.11
N ILE A 80 3.24 -1.12 -0.82
CA ILE A 80 2.40 -1.95 -1.70
C ILE A 80 1.74 -2.99 -0.80
N ARG A 81 0.67 -2.58 -0.14
CA ARG A 81 -0.13 -3.46 0.71
C ARG A 81 -1.60 -3.35 0.34
N THR A 82 -2.33 -4.41 0.56
CA THR A 82 -3.78 -4.34 0.52
C THR A 82 -4.29 -3.61 1.76
N SER A 83 -5.47 -2.98 1.68
CA SER A 83 -6.07 -2.37 2.86
C SER A 83 -6.32 -3.39 3.98
N GLN A 84 -6.50 -4.68 3.67
CA GLN A 84 -6.56 -5.75 4.68
C GLN A 84 -5.23 -5.95 5.42
N GLU A 85 -4.10 -5.87 4.71
CA GLU A 85 -2.76 -5.95 5.33
C GLU A 85 -2.42 -4.71 6.14
N LEU A 86 -3.05 -3.59 5.83
CA LEU A 86 -2.92 -2.33 6.56
C LEU A 86 -3.79 -2.29 7.80
N ASP A 87 -4.86 -3.07 7.83
CA ASP A 87 -5.80 -3.17 8.94
C ASP A 87 -5.30 -4.15 10.03
N LEU A 88 -3.99 -4.19 10.25
CA LEU A 88 -3.37 -4.97 11.33
C LEU A 88 -3.82 -4.53 12.73
N GLY A 89 -4.59 -3.45 12.84
CA GLY A 89 -5.07 -2.89 14.09
C GLY A 89 -6.47 -3.33 14.52
N LYS A 90 -7.19 -4.11 13.72
CA LYS A 90 -8.53 -4.66 14.06
C LYS A 90 -9.57 -3.63 14.51
N THR A 91 -9.49 -2.40 14.02
CA THR A 91 -10.38 -1.31 14.44
C THR A 91 -11.62 -1.19 13.54
N TYR A 92 -11.59 -1.78 12.33
CA TYR A 92 -12.64 -1.62 11.33
C TYR A 92 -13.04 -2.97 10.72
N ASP A 93 -14.35 -3.18 10.52
CA ASP A 93 -14.87 -4.31 9.71
C ASP A 93 -14.69 -3.97 8.23
N THR A 94 -13.66 -4.57 7.60
CA THR A 94 -13.35 -4.36 6.18
C THR A 94 -13.71 -5.59 5.36
N LYS A 95 -14.49 -5.40 4.29
CA LYS A 95 -14.85 -6.47 3.36
C LYS A 95 -14.60 -6.03 1.93
N THR A 96 -14.09 -6.95 1.12
CA THR A 96 -13.89 -6.74 -0.31
C THR A 96 -14.92 -7.54 -1.08
N HIS A 97 -15.64 -6.90 -2.00
CA HIS A 97 -16.64 -7.50 -2.86
C HIS A 97 -16.21 -7.41 -4.31
N LEU A 98 -16.12 -8.56 -4.98
CA LEU A 98 -15.90 -8.64 -6.41
C LEU A 98 -17.16 -8.23 -7.17
N ILE A 99 -17.07 -7.15 -7.95
CA ILE A 99 -18.13 -6.70 -8.85
C ILE A 99 -18.01 -7.43 -10.18
N SER A 100 -16.82 -7.46 -10.78
CA SER A 100 -16.59 -8.20 -12.02
C SER A 100 -15.13 -8.64 -12.17
N LEU A 101 -14.94 -9.80 -12.79
CA LEU A 101 -13.65 -10.36 -13.17
C LEU A 101 -13.79 -10.97 -14.56
N TYR A 102 -13.09 -10.43 -15.53
CA TYR A 102 -13.10 -10.94 -16.90
C TYR A 102 -11.78 -10.67 -17.61
N ILE A 103 -11.59 -11.36 -18.72
CA ILE A 103 -10.43 -11.20 -19.58
C ILE A 103 -10.77 -10.19 -20.65
N ILE A 104 -9.86 -9.25 -20.85
CA ILE A 104 -9.90 -8.28 -21.96
C ILE A 104 -8.74 -8.55 -22.91
N GLN A 105 -8.95 -8.30 -24.19
CA GLN A 105 -7.97 -8.45 -25.25
C GLN A 105 -8.02 -7.23 -26.17
N GLY A 106 -6.87 -6.81 -26.68
CA GLY A 106 -6.77 -5.78 -27.75
C GLY A 106 -7.30 -4.39 -27.38
N GLN A 107 -7.42 -4.05 -26.09
CA GLN A 107 -7.78 -2.70 -25.66
C GLN A 107 -6.58 -1.77 -25.79
N GLU A 108 -6.60 -0.86 -26.76
CA GLU A 108 -5.51 0.02 -27.11
C GLU A 108 -5.00 0.84 -25.93
N ASP A 109 -5.90 1.40 -25.11
CA ASP A 109 -5.56 2.19 -23.92
C ASP A 109 -4.71 1.38 -22.94
N ILE A 110 -5.11 0.12 -22.69
CA ILE A 110 -4.41 -0.76 -21.75
C ILE A 110 -3.09 -1.24 -22.35
N MET A 111 -3.09 -1.58 -23.63
CA MET A 111 -1.87 -1.97 -24.34
C MET A 111 -0.83 -0.84 -24.34
N ASN A 112 -1.24 0.40 -24.52
CA ASN A 112 -0.37 1.58 -24.44
C ASN A 112 0.22 1.76 -23.03
N ILE A 113 -0.59 1.59 -21.98
CA ILE A 113 -0.13 1.68 -20.59
C ILE A 113 0.94 0.61 -20.30
N PHE A 114 0.73 -0.61 -20.76
CA PHE A 114 1.69 -1.71 -20.59
C PHE A 114 2.83 -1.69 -21.60
N ASN A 115 2.84 -0.71 -22.53
CA ASN A 115 3.82 -0.58 -23.60
C ASN A 115 3.99 -1.87 -24.43
N VAL A 116 2.88 -2.47 -24.81
CA VAL A 116 2.84 -3.68 -25.62
C VAL A 116 2.20 -3.40 -26.97
N LYS A 117 2.76 -3.99 -28.04
CA LYS A 117 2.31 -3.80 -29.42
C LYS A 117 1.47 -4.95 -29.95
N GLU A 118 1.57 -6.10 -29.32
CA GLU A 118 0.84 -7.31 -29.69
C GLU A 118 -0.40 -7.46 -28.81
N ASP A 119 -1.46 -8.05 -29.36
CA ASP A 119 -2.65 -8.39 -28.62
C ASP A 119 -2.29 -9.26 -27.41
N LYS A 120 -2.49 -8.72 -26.23
CA LYS A 120 -2.29 -9.42 -24.98
C LYS A 120 -3.60 -9.53 -24.22
N ASP A 121 -3.69 -10.59 -23.46
CA ASP A 121 -4.76 -10.81 -22.50
C ASP A 121 -4.43 -10.15 -21.18
N PHE A 122 -5.39 -9.42 -20.63
CA PHE A 122 -5.33 -8.88 -19.28
C PHE A 122 -6.54 -9.34 -18.48
N TYR A 123 -6.35 -9.66 -17.21
CA TYR A 123 -7.48 -9.66 -16.29
C TYR A 123 -7.88 -8.22 -15.99
N LYS A 124 -9.17 -7.94 -16.10
CA LYS A 124 -9.80 -6.76 -15.54
C LYS A 124 -10.59 -7.16 -14.32
N VAL A 125 -10.22 -6.60 -13.17
CA VAL A 125 -10.87 -6.81 -11.88
C VAL A 125 -11.54 -5.52 -11.48
N VAL A 126 -12.83 -5.57 -11.20
CA VAL A 126 -13.58 -4.45 -10.60
C VAL A 126 -14.12 -4.93 -9.26
N ARG A 127 -13.80 -4.21 -8.21
CA ARG A 127 -14.26 -4.54 -6.86
C ARG A 127 -14.48 -3.28 -6.03
N ASN A 128 -15.31 -3.37 -5.03
CA ASN A 128 -15.39 -2.37 -3.99
C ASN A 128 -14.90 -2.93 -2.65
N ARG A 129 -14.61 -2.01 -1.75
CA ARG A 129 -14.33 -2.35 -0.37
C ARG A 129 -15.20 -1.54 0.56
N SER A 130 -15.88 -2.26 1.44
CA SER A 130 -16.62 -1.66 2.52
C SER A 130 -15.77 -1.57 3.80
N ILE A 131 -15.97 -0.48 4.53
CA ILE A 131 -15.40 -0.23 5.85
C ILE A 131 -16.58 0.08 6.78
N ASN A 132 -16.78 -0.74 7.79
CA ASN A 132 -17.94 -0.66 8.70
C ASN A 132 -19.30 -0.62 7.96
N GLY A 133 -19.40 -1.37 6.86
CA GLY A 133 -20.61 -1.50 6.06
C GLY A 133 -20.80 -0.46 4.96
N GLU A 134 -20.00 0.60 4.88
CA GLU A 134 -20.02 1.59 3.79
C GLU A 134 -19.01 1.26 2.71
N ASN A 135 -19.41 1.28 1.43
CA ASN A 135 -18.53 1.07 0.27
C ASN A 135 -17.70 2.34 -0.01
N LEU A 136 -16.51 2.41 0.54
CA LEU A 136 -15.68 3.62 0.54
C LEU A 136 -14.54 3.62 -0.46
N GLU A 137 -14.21 2.44 -1.00
CA GLU A 137 -13.16 2.28 -2.01
C GLU A 137 -13.69 1.52 -3.21
N TYR A 138 -13.26 1.92 -4.41
CA TYR A 138 -13.60 1.27 -5.68
C TYR A 138 -12.35 1.07 -6.51
N ASP A 139 -12.04 -0.19 -6.81
CA ASP A 139 -10.86 -0.59 -7.56
C ASP A 139 -11.22 -1.00 -8.99
N VAL A 140 -10.45 -0.52 -9.96
CA VAL A 140 -10.38 -1.07 -11.32
C VAL A 140 -8.93 -1.45 -11.60
N LEU A 141 -8.64 -2.74 -11.64
CA LEU A 141 -7.28 -3.28 -11.73
C LEU A 141 -7.11 -4.11 -13.00
N TYR A 142 -5.94 -4.01 -13.60
CA TYR A 142 -5.54 -4.78 -14.78
C TYR A 142 -4.27 -5.54 -14.48
N PHE A 143 -4.24 -6.83 -14.81
CA PHE A 143 -3.10 -7.71 -14.61
C PHE A 143 -2.72 -8.39 -15.92
N ASP A 144 -1.43 -8.36 -16.27
CA ASP A 144 -0.89 -9.11 -17.42
C ASP A 144 -1.04 -10.62 -17.19
N ARG A 145 -1.83 -11.31 -18.00
CA ARG A 145 -2.10 -12.75 -17.85
C ARG A 145 -0.90 -13.66 -18.08
N LYS A 146 0.13 -13.20 -18.79
CA LYS A 146 1.38 -13.95 -18.89
C LYS A 146 2.11 -14.05 -17.57
N ILE A 147 1.92 -13.06 -16.69
CA ILE A 147 2.57 -12.97 -15.37
C ILE A 147 1.64 -13.48 -14.27
N VAL A 148 0.37 -13.15 -14.36
CA VAL A 148 -0.67 -13.57 -13.42
C VAL A 148 -1.64 -14.50 -14.17
N PRO A 149 -1.33 -15.80 -14.28
CA PRO A 149 -2.05 -16.70 -15.18
C PRO A 149 -3.46 -17.05 -14.72
N PHE A 150 -3.72 -16.92 -13.43
CA PHE A 150 -5.00 -17.29 -12.85
C PHE A 150 -5.45 -16.31 -11.77
N LEU A 151 -6.69 -15.85 -11.85
CA LEU A 151 -7.42 -15.15 -10.80
C LEU A 151 -8.84 -15.71 -10.73
N ASN A 152 -9.38 -15.79 -9.52
CA ASN A 152 -10.76 -16.13 -9.26
C ASN A 152 -11.35 -15.24 -8.16
N LYS A 153 -12.65 -15.35 -7.90
CA LYS A 153 -13.36 -14.58 -6.88
C LYS A 153 -12.69 -14.67 -5.51
N ASN A 154 -12.32 -15.87 -5.08
CA ASN A 154 -11.75 -16.10 -3.75
C ASN A 154 -10.40 -15.37 -3.56
N ILE A 155 -9.53 -15.38 -4.59
CA ILE A 155 -8.24 -14.66 -4.57
C ILE A 155 -8.49 -13.15 -4.52
N VAL A 156 -9.43 -12.64 -5.34
CA VAL A 156 -9.71 -11.21 -5.49
C VAL A 156 -10.35 -10.63 -4.23
N GLU A 157 -11.24 -11.36 -3.56
CA GLU A 157 -11.90 -10.91 -2.33
C GLU A 157 -11.03 -11.05 -1.08
N LYS A 158 -9.99 -11.89 -1.13
CA LYS A 158 -8.97 -11.98 -0.08
C LYS A 158 -7.83 -10.99 -0.35
N SER A 159 -6.63 -11.49 -0.60
CA SER A 159 -5.46 -10.68 -0.92
C SER A 159 -4.82 -11.14 -2.22
N ILE A 160 -4.96 -10.31 -3.27
CA ILE A 160 -4.32 -10.59 -4.57
C ILE A 160 -2.79 -10.60 -4.37
N TYR A 161 -2.22 -9.65 -3.64
CA TYR A 161 -0.76 -9.57 -3.43
C TYR A 161 -0.21 -10.76 -2.66
N GLU A 162 -0.93 -11.26 -1.66
CA GLU A 162 -0.55 -12.48 -0.95
C GLU A 162 -0.46 -13.68 -1.89
N TYR A 163 -1.44 -13.84 -2.77
CA TYR A 163 -1.43 -14.86 -3.83
C TYR A 163 -0.23 -14.69 -4.77
N LEU A 164 0.01 -13.47 -5.24
CA LEU A 164 1.12 -13.17 -6.15
C LEU A 164 2.49 -13.49 -5.52
N GLU A 165 2.68 -13.14 -4.26
CA GLU A 165 3.96 -13.33 -3.57
C GLU A 165 4.15 -14.75 -3.04
N LYS A 166 3.10 -15.35 -2.44
CA LYS A 166 3.23 -16.65 -1.76
C LYS A 166 3.02 -17.84 -2.71
N GLU A 167 2.05 -17.74 -3.64
CA GLU A 167 1.74 -18.87 -4.54
C GLU A 167 2.47 -18.77 -5.86
N LEU A 168 2.55 -17.57 -6.47
CA LEU A 168 3.27 -17.37 -7.72
C LEU A 168 4.75 -17.01 -7.53
N ASN A 169 5.21 -16.80 -6.29
CA ASN A 169 6.59 -16.39 -5.95
C ASN A 169 7.07 -15.15 -6.71
N LEU A 170 6.17 -14.22 -7.04
CA LEU A 170 6.53 -12.99 -7.72
C LEU A 170 7.22 -12.04 -6.75
N LYS A 171 8.32 -11.44 -7.20
CA LYS A 171 9.06 -10.43 -6.42
C LYS A 171 8.60 -9.04 -6.83
N ILE A 172 7.60 -8.52 -6.13
CA ILE A 172 7.10 -7.17 -6.34
C ILE A 172 8.15 -6.18 -5.84
N SER A 173 8.47 -5.17 -6.64
CA SER A 173 9.52 -4.19 -6.34
C SER A 173 8.94 -2.87 -5.82
N HIS A 174 8.21 -2.17 -6.67
CA HIS A 174 7.68 -0.85 -6.38
C HIS A 174 6.41 -0.58 -7.19
N SER A 175 5.70 0.46 -6.79
CA SER A 175 4.57 1.00 -7.53
C SER A 175 4.73 2.51 -7.69
N ARG A 176 4.69 3.01 -8.92
CA ARG A 176 4.54 4.43 -9.20
C ARG A 176 3.08 4.78 -9.00
N ARG A 177 2.80 5.80 -8.20
CA ARG A 177 1.44 6.22 -7.86
C ARG A 177 1.25 7.70 -8.14
N GLU A 178 0.08 8.04 -8.69
CA GLU A 178 -0.36 9.40 -8.90
C GLU A 178 -1.69 9.62 -8.20
N ILE A 179 -1.83 10.75 -7.50
CA ILE A 179 -3.08 11.13 -6.84
C ILE A 179 -3.75 12.16 -7.72
N LYS A 180 -5.00 11.88 -8.09
CA LYS A 180 -5.82 12.74 -8.94
C LYS A 180 -7.15 13.04 -8.25
N PHE A 181 -7.70 14.20 -8.57
CA PHE A 181 -9.02 14.62 -8.12
C PHE A 181 -9.89 14.83 -9.34
N ARG A 182 -11.09 14.23 -9.34
CA ARG A 182 -12.04 14.40 -10.44
C ARG A 182 -13.48 14.15 -9.97
N TYR A 183 -14.42 14.51 -10.82
CA TYR A 183 -15.81 14.11 -10.59
C TYR A 183 -15.95 12.59 -10.63
N ALA A 184 -16.85 12.08 -9.80
CA ALA A 184 -17.19 10.67 -9.78
C ALA A 184 -17.87 10.27 -11.10
N THR A 185 -17.50 9.12 -11.63
CA THR A 185 -18.17 8.49 -12.76
C THR A 185 -19.50 7.87 -12.32
N GLU A 186 -20.41 7.60 -13.25
CA GLU A 186 -21.67 6.93 -12.92
C GLU A 186 -21.44 5.56 -12.24
N LYS A 187 -20.46 4.79 -12.72
CA LYS A 187 -20.08 3.50 -12.10
C LYS A 187 -19.62 3.64 -10.65
N GLU A 188 -18.89 4.69 -10.33
CA GLU A 188 -18.46 4.97 -8.96
C GLU A 188 -19.64 5.40 -8.09
N LYS A 189 -20.56 6.22 -8.60
CA LYS A 189 -21.79 6.61 -7.91
C LYS A 189 -22.70 5.41 -7.62
N GLU A 190 -22.75 4.44 -8.53
CA GLU A 190 -23.55 3.22 -8.37
C GLU A 190 -22.94 2.21 -7.35
N ASN A 191 -21.61 2.23 -7.19
CA ASN A 191 -20.89 1.20 -6.45
C ASN A 191 -20.19 1.69 -5.18
N MET A 192 -20.28 2.99 -4.88
CA MET A 192 -19.69 3.61 -3.69
C MET A 192 -20.76 4.40 -2.92
N ASP A 193 -20.64 4.40 -1.61
CA ASP A 193 -21.46 5.23 -0.73
C ASP A 193 -20.86 6.65 -0.66
N LEU A 194 -21.03 7.43 -1.72
CA LEU A 194 -20.45 8.78 -1.85
C LEU A 194 -21.15 9.83 -1.00
N GLY A 195 -22.41 9.58 -0.55
CA GLY A 195 -23.20 10.58 0.17
C GLY A 195 -23.43 11.83 -0.67
N GLU A 196 -23.08 12.99 -0.16
CA GLU A 196 -23.20 14.29 -0.86
C GLU A 196 -21.99 14.63 -1.75
N TYR A 197 -20.96 13.79 -1.76
CA TYR A 197 -19.75 14.04 -2.54
C TYR A 197 -19.99 13.74 -4.02
N ASN A 198 -19.68 14.70 -4.88
CA ASN A 198 -19.69 14.53 -6.33
C ASN A 198 -18.28 14.40 -6.93
N MET A 199 -17.25 14.61 -6.13
CA MET A 199 -15.85 14.43 -6.47
C MET A 199 -15.24 13.26 -5.70
N VAL A 200 -14.22 12.66 -6.26
CA VAL A 200 -13.49 11.53 -5.70
C VAL A 200 -11.99 11.76 -5.77
N ILE A 201 -11.26 11.05 -4.93
CA ILE A 201 -9.80 10.97 -4.96
C ILE A 201 -9.44 9.66 -5.63
N VAL A 202 -8.61 9.71 -6.65
CA VAL A 202 -8.16 8.55 -7.42
C VAL A 202 -6.66 8.38 -7.29
N ILE A 203 -6.24 7.20 -6.86
CA ILE A 203 -4.85 6.77 -6.91
C ILE A 203 -4.68 5.90 -8.15
N GLU A 204 -3.94 6.40 -9.12
CA GLU A 204 -3.51 5.63 -10.28
C GLU A 204 -2.17 4.97 -9.98
N SER A 205 -2.06 3.67 -10.21
CA SER A 205 -0.91 2.86 -9.81
C SER A 205 -0.36 2.04 -10.97
N HIS A 206 0.97 2.09 -11.14
CA HIS A 206 1.73 1.23 -12.05
C HIS A 206 2.68 0.39 -11.20
N THR A 207 2.46 -0.92 -11.13
CA THR A 207 3.20 -1.80 -10.21
C THR A 207 4.15 -2.72 -10.98
N TYR A 208 5.40 -2.76 -10.52
CA TYR A 208 6.52 -3.41 -11.20
C TYR A 208 7.11 -4.55 -10.37
N LEU A 209 7.55 -5.58 -11.08
CA LEU A 209 8.37 -6.66 -10.52
C LEU A 209 9.84 -6.21 -10.38
N SER A 210 10.64 -6.98 -9.63
CA SER A 210 12.06 -6.72 -9.42
C SER A 210 12.93 -6.78 -10.69
N ASN A 211 12.41 -7.37 -11.77
CA ASN A 211 13.03 -7.37 -13.10
C ASN A 211 12.64 -6.17 -13.96
N GLY A 212 11.91 -5.19 -13.40
CA GLY A 212 11.44 -3.99 -14.10
C GLY A 212 10.16 -4.17 -14.92
N CYS A 213 9.55 -5.36 -14.93
CA CYS A 213 8.34 -5.61 -15.71
C CYS A 213 7.12 -4.99 -15.03
N LEU A 214 6.34 -4.18 -15.78
CA LEU A 214 5.01 -3.72 -15.37
C LEU A 214 4.04 -4.90 -15.49
N PHE A 215 3.48 -5.34 -14.37
CA PHE A 215 2.56 -6.48 -14.34
C PHE A 215 1.14 -6.11 -13.92
N GLN A 216 0.99 -4.96 -13.26
CA GLN A 216 -0.31 -4.46 -12.83
C GLN A 216 -0.40 -2.95 -13.07
N TYR A 217 -1.54 -2.54 -13.60
CA TYR A 217 -2.02 -1.16 -13.64
C TYR A 217 -3.39 -1.09 -13.00
N GLY A 218 -3.73 0.03 -12.38
CA GLY A 218 -5.07 0.21 -11.89
C GLY A 218 -5.33 1.53 -11.20
N THR A 219 -6.59 1.75 -10.92
CA THR A 219 -7.08 2.90 -10.16
C THR A 219 -7.81 2.42 -8.91
N THR A 220 -7.52 3.07 -7.78
CA THR A 220 -8.31 2.97 -6.56
C THR A 220 -8.94 4.31 -6.28
N THR A 221 -10.26 4.34 -6.21
CA THR A 221 -11.05 5.54 -5.96
C THR A 221 -11.49 5.56 -4.50
N TYR A 222 -11.40 6.73 -3.87
CA TYR A 222 -11.75 6.96 -2.47
C TYR A 222 -12.78 8.07 -2.32
N ARG A 223 -13.67 7.91 -1.35
CA ARG A 223 -14.50 9.02 -0.88
C ARG A 223 -13.62 10.08 -0.18
N PRO A 224 -13.78 11.37 -0.48
CA PRO A 224 -12.85 12.42 -0.05
C PRO A 224 -12.65 12.51 1.47
N ASP A 225 -13.71 12.36 2.27
CA ASP A 225 -13.66 12.43 3.73
C ASP A 225 -12.93 11.24 4.40
N LYS A 226 -12.69 10.19 3.64
CA LYS A 226 -11.98 8.98 4.12
C LYS A 226 -10.52 8.91 3.65
N PHE A 227 -10.08 9.90 2.90
CA PHE A 227 -8.72 9.96 2.39
C PHE A 227 -7.94 11.11 3.02
N THR A 228 -6.80 10.80 3.60
CA THR A 228 -5.86 11.79 4.12
C THR A 228 -4.47 11.45 3.59
N PHE A 229 -3.79 12.43 3.01
CA PHE A 229 -2.40 12.31 2.60
C PHE A 229 -1.51 13.10 3.55
N THR A 230 -0.54 12.43 4.18
CA THR A 230 0.47 13.05 5.05
C THR A 230 1.85 12.68 4.51
N THR A 231 2.72 13.64 4.35
CA THR A 231 4.13 13.43 3.99
C THR A 231 5.01 14.31 4.85
N ILE A 232 6.27 13.91 5.02
CA ILE A 232 7.26 14.72 5.72
C ILE A 232 8.11 15.42 4.68
N ALA A 233 7.99 16.74 4.62
CA ALA A 233 8.88 17.57 3.83
C ALA A 233 10.21 17.75 4.60
N LYS A 234 11.33 17.48 3.94
CA LYS A 234 12.69 17.72 4.47
C LYS A 234 13.31 18.93 3.77
N ARG A 235 14.14 19.69 4.50
CA ARG A 235 14.96 20.79 3.98
C ARG A 235 16.42 20.40 3.95
#